data_037ec5223034d494f5e3d9f01dfbe0b8
#
_entry.id   037ec5223034d494f5e3d9f01dfbe0b8
#
_cell.length_a   1.000
_cell.length_b   1.000
_cell.length_c   1.000
_cell.angle_alpha   90.00
_cell.angle_beta   90.00
_cell.angle_gamma   90.00
#
_symmetry.space_group_name_H-M   'P 1'
#
loop_
_entity.id
_entity.type
_entity.pdbx_description
1 polymer ?
#
loop_
_entity_poly.entity_id
_entity_poly.type
_entity_poly.pdbx_seq_one_letter_code
_entity_poly.pdbx_strand_id
1 'polypeptide(L)'
;MNSPAIIPQQDNNLFERIAQTCMETPRVAILMSGTGSNARNILEQRHRYPNFQFVAIATDRPSTHCYALAREFGLAHILVMQWGKIPFDRKAFFDEVAQHFRHMGINFLIYAGFLKVAPKDFLTEFPGINIHPADLTIRDKTGMPKYRGIAALSYALNAGEQYVASSIHVVEEAVDGGLIIAISKHLPIPVHQTYDLRELHEDLKRTCEHPLYPQVLALLSRGQIARDILPLRAEYRNLDELI
;
A
#
# COMPACT_ATOMS: atom_id res chain seq x y z
N MET A 1 5.97 18.53 -33.50
CA MET A 1 6.82 17.52 -32.88
C MET A 1 6.64 17.62 -31.39
N ASN A 2 5.84 16.74 -30.80
CA ASN A 2 5.60 16.74 -29.36
C ASN A 2 6.79 16.04 -28.70
N SER A 3 7.54 16.78 -27.88
CA SER A 3 8.54 16.18 -27.01
C SER A 3 7.87 15.10 -26.13
N PRO A 4 8.47 13.92 -25.96
CA PRO A 4 7.93 12.93 -25.06
C PRO A 4 7.89 13.52 -23.65
N ALA A 5 6.74 13.39 -22.99
CA ALA A 5 6.59 13.79 -21.60
C ALA A 5 7.68 13.08 -20.77
N ILE A 6 8.52 13.85 -20.09
CA ILE A 6 9.53 13.33 -19.16
C ILE A 6 8.75 12.67 -18.03
N ILE A 7 8.71 11.33 -18.05
CA ILE A 7 8.24 10.55 -16.90
C ILE A 7 9.18 10.90 -15.75
N PRO A 8 8.68 11.40 -14.60
CA PRO A 8 9.55 11.66 -13.45
C PRO A 8 10.37 10.39 -13.17
N GLN A 9 11.70 10.53 -13.07
CA GLN A 9 12.57 9.42 -12.68
C GLN A 9 12.08 8.95 -11.31
N GLN A 10 11.42 7.80 -11.29
CA GLN A 10 11.07 7.11 -10.05
C GLN A 10 12.36 6.77 -9.31
N ASP A 11 12.39 6.96 -8.00
CA ASP A 11 13.58 6.72 -7.19
C ASP A 11 13.94 5.23 -7.20
N ASN A 12 14.83 4.89 -8.13
CA ASN A 12 15.26 3.53 -8.39
C ASN A 12 15.94 2.88 -7.17
N ASN A 13 16.56 3.70 -6.32
CA ASN A 13 17.26 3.24 -5.12
C ASN A 13 16.28 2.81 -4.02
N LEU A 14 15.06 3.36 -3.99
CA LEU A 14 14.10 3.06 -2.94
C LEU A 14 13.53 1.65 -3.07
N PHE A 15 13.18 1.22 -4.28
CA PHE A 15 12.71 -0.16 -4.51
C PHE A 15 13.81 -1.19 -4.22
N GLU A 16 15.04 -0.95 -4.68
CA GLU A 16 16.17 -1.86 -4.43
C GLU A 16 16.41 -2.01 -2.92
N ARG A 17 16.33 -0.91 -2.18
CA ARG A 17 16.46 -0.93 -0.72
C ARG A 17 15.32 -1.71 -0.05
N ILE A 18 14.07 -1.55 -0.53
CA ILE A 18 12.93 -2.33 -0.05
C ILE A 18 13.15 -3.81 -0.32
N ALA A 19 13.54 -4.19 -1.54
CA ALA A 19 13.77 -5.57 -1.92
C ALA A 19 14.87 -6.20 -1.05
N GLN A 20 16.00 -5.51 -0.85
CA GLN A 20 17.08 -5.96 0.02
C GLN A 20 16.60 -6.12 1.48
N THR A 21 15.92 -5.12 2.02
CA THR A 21 15.36 -5.17 3.38
C THR A 21 14.42 -6.36 3.57
N CYS A 22 13.56 -6.63 2.58
CA CYS A 22 12.60 -7.74 2.63
C CYS A 22 13.25 -9.13 2.55
N MET A 23 14.43 -9.27 1.95
CA MET A 23 15.19 -10.54 1.94
C MET A 23 15.89 -10.84 3.27
N GLU A 24 16.15 -9.83 4.05
CA GLU A 24 16.73 -9.97 5.39
C GLU A 24 15.64 -10.34 6.41
N THR A 25 15.74 -9.82 7.62
CA THR A 25 14.71 -9.98 8.66
C THR A 25 14.10 -8.61 8.98
N PRO A 26 13.20 -8.09 8.10
CA PRO A 26 12.63 -6.77 8.30
C PRO A 26 11.76 -6.70 9.55
N ARG A 27 11.91 -5.62 10.31
CA ARG A 27 11.04 -5.27 11.42
C ARG A 27 9.94 -4.36 10.91
N VAL A 28 8.73 -4.89 10.87
CA VAL A 28 7.61 -4.35 10.10
C VAL A 28 6.61 -3.63 10.99
N ALA A 29 6.19 -2.43 10.59
CA ALA A 29 4.96 -1.82 11.08
C ALA A 29 3.89 -1.76 9.98
N ILE A 30 2.64 -2.01 10.36
CA ILE A 30 1.48 -1.83 9.49
C ILE A 30 0.80 -0.52 9.86
N LEU A 31 0.56 0.34 8.86
CA LEU A 31 -0.16 1.60 9.02
C LEU A 31 -1.58 1.47 8.48
N MET A 32 -2.57 1.86 9.28
CA MET A 32 -3.98 1.80 8.90
C MET A 32 -4.80 2.93 9.51
N SER A 33 -5.84 3.40 8.79
CA SER A 33 -6.79 4.41 9.29
C SER A 33 -8.23 3.87 9.41
N GLY A 34 -8.52 2.70 8.86
CA GLY A 34 -9.85 2.10 8.76
C GLY A 34 -10.03 0.82 9.58
N THR A 35 -10.85 -0.09 9.08
CA THR A 35 -11.20 -1.36 9.74
C THR A 35 -10.06 -2.37 9.82
N GLY A 36 -9.03 -2.23 8.97
CA GLY A 36 -7.85 -3.09 8.98
C GLY A 36 -8.05 -4.45 8.31
N SER A 37 -8.98 -4.58 7.36
CA SER A 37 -9.19 -5.86 6.65
C SER A 37 -7.93 -6.34 5.92
N ASN A 38 -7.22 -5.45 5.24
CA ASN A 38 -5.91 -5.76 4.64
C ASN A 38 -4.85 -6.12 5.68
N ALA A 39 -4.79 -5.36 6.78
CA ALA A 39 -3.85 -5.65 7.87
C ALA A 39 -4.09 -7.04 8.48
N ARG A 40 -5.36 -7.39 8.73
CA ARG A 40 -5.75 -8.72 9.20
C ARG A 40 -5.32 -9.80 8.23
N ASN A 41 -5.68 -9.66 6.97
CA ASN A 41 -5.35 -10.64 5.92
C ASN A 41 -3.83 -10.88 5.80
N ILE A 42 -3.02 -9.82 5.89
CA ILE A 42 -1.55 -9.91 5.89
C ILE A 42 -1.08 -10.69 7.12
N LEU A 43 -1.57 -10.37 8.30
CA LEU A 43 -1.14 -10.99 9.55
C LEU A 43 -1.56 -12.47 9.66
N GLU A 44 -2.74 -12.83 9.17
CA GLU A 44 -3.20 -14.22 9.12
C GLU A 44 -2.32 -15.08 8.19
N GLN A 45 -1.82 -14.50 7.12
CA GLN A 45 -0.96 -15.17 6.14
C GLN A 45 0.55 -15.00 6.41
N ARG A 46 0.97 -14.50 7.58
CA ARG A 46 2.39 -14.24 7.90
C ARG A 46 3.32 -15.45 7.78
N HIS A 47 2.77 -16.67 7.83
CA HIS A 47 3.53 -17.89 7.60
C HIS A 47 4.13 -17.99 6.18
N ARG A 48 3.63 -17.23 5.20
CA ARG A 48 4.13 -17.19 3.82
C ARG A 48 5.42 -16.35 3.67
N TYR A 49 5.71 -15.48 4.64
CA TYR A 49 6.91 -14.62 4.71
C TYR A 49 7.51 -14.66 6.12
N PRO A 50 8.06 -15.84 6.51
CA PRO A 50 8.45 -16.15 7.89
C PRO A 50 9.62 -15.30 8.41
N ASN A 51 10.41 -14.68 7.54
CA ASN A 51 11.48 -13.77 7.92
C ASN A 51 10.97 -12.36 8.33
N PHE A 52 9.71 -12.02 8.07
CA PHE A 52 9.15 -10.72 8.47
C PHE A 52 8.80 -10.72 9.96
N GLN A 53 9.39 -9.80 10.71
CA GLN A 53 9.05 -9.56 12.11
C GLN A 53 8.02 -8.44 12.20
N PHE A 54 6.74 -8.79 12.31
CA PHE A 54 5.70 -7.82 12.59
C PHE A 54 5.84 -7.32 14.03
N VAL A 55 6.02 -6.02 14.20
CA VAL A 55 6.35 -5.39 15.50
C VAL A 55 5.20 -4.53 15.99
N ALA A 56 4.59 -3.75 15.10
CA ALA A 56 3.58 -2.76 15.49
C ALA A 56 2.47 -2.59 14.44
N ILE A 57 1.33 -2.12 14.91
CA ILE A 57 0.29 -1.49 14.09
C ILE A 57 0.19 -0.03 14.51
N ALA A 58 0.29 0.89 13.56
CA ALA A 58 0.16 2.33 13.78
C ALA A 58 -1.13 2.86 13.12
N THR A 59 -1.80 3.78 13.81
CA THR A 59 -3.03 4.43 13.33
C THR A 59 -3.06 5.91 13.68
N ASP A 60 -3.71 6.70 12.81
CA ASP A 60 -3.97 8.12 12.99
C ASP A 60 -5.35 8.41 13.61
N ARG A 61 -6.11 7.36 13.96
CA ARG A 61 -7.49 7.47 14.47
C ARG A 61 -7.73 6.55 15.65
N PRO A 62 -8.54 6.95 16.63
CA PRO A 62 -8.99 6.04 17.67
C PRO A 62 -9.81 4.93 17.01
N SER A 63 -9.26 3.73 17.01
CA SER A 63 -9.86 2.57 16.35
C SER A 63 -9.77 1.36 17.24
N THR A 64 -10.95 0.86 17.63
CA THR A 64 -11.06 -0.42 18.35
C THR A 64 -10.53 -1.58 17.51
N HIS A 65 -10.66 -1.51 16.19
CA HIS A 65 -10.14 -2.54 15.26
C HIS A 65 -8.62 -2.61 15.28
N CYS A 66 -7.93 -1.45 15.25
CA CYS A 66 -6.47 -1.41 15.32
C CYS A 66 -5.96 -2.01 16.63
N TYR A 67 -6.55 -1.61 17.76
CA TYR A 67 -6.20 -2.15 19.07
C TYR A 67 -6.48 -3.66 19.17
N ALA A 68 -7.64 -4.11 18.66
CA ALA A 68 -8.02 -5.52 18.69
C ALA A 68 -7.03 -6.37 17.86
N LEU A 69 -6.65 -5.92 16.66
CA LEU A 69 -5.65 -6.58 15.83
C LEU A 69 -4.28 -6.63 16.51
N ALA A 70 -3.80 -5.52 17.04
CA ALA A 70 -2.53 -5.48 17.73
C ALA A 70 -2.50 -6.47 18.89
N ARG A 71 -3.56 -6.53 19.71
CA ARG A 71 -3.69 -7.46 20.83
C ARG A 71 -3.74 -8.93 20.35
N GLU A 72 -4.54 -9.21 19.32
CA GLU A 72 -4.74 -10.57 18.78
C GLU A 72 -3.43 -11.17 18.26
N PHE A 73 -2.61 -10.35 17.59
CA PHE A 73 -1.36 -10.79 16.98
C PHE A 73 -0.12 -10.53 17.84
N GLY A 74 -0.28 -10.01 19.07
CA GLY A 74 0.83 -9.73 19.99
C GLY A 74 1.73 -8.58 19.55
N LEU A 75 1.18 -7.58 18.86
CA LEU A 75 1.90 -6.42 18.32
C LEU A 75 1.75 -5.19 19.20
N ALA A 76 2.73 -4.28 19.12
CA ALA A 76 2.59 -2.96 19.71
C ALA A 76 1.48 -2.16 18.98
N HIS A 77 0.67 -1.45 19.76
CA HIS A 77 -0.33 -0.52 19.24
C HIS A 77 0.20 0.91 19.36
N ILE A 78 0.35 1.60 18.23
CA ILE A 78 0.80 2.99 18.17
C ILE A 78 -0.38 3.82 17.66
N LEU A 79 -0.84 4.72 18.51
CA LEU A 79 -1.86 5.70 18.16
C LEU A 79 -1.25 7.09 18.22
N VAL A 80 -1.11 7.73 17.08
CA VAL A 80 -0.69 9.12 16.98
C VAL A 80 -1.85 9.97 16.50
N MET A 81 -2.31 10.86 17.36
CA MET A 81 -3.44 11.74 17.08
C MET A 81 -3.09 13.20 17.35
N GLN A 82 -3.49 14.06 16.46
CA GLN A 82 -3.42 15.51 16.68
C GLN A 82 -4.82 16.06 16.97
N TRP A 83 -5.26 15.93 18.23
CA TRP A 83 -6.52 16.50 18.68
C TRP A 83 -6.49 18.02 18.68
N GLY A 84 -7.52 18.63 18.06
CA GLY A 84 -7.72 20.09 18.12
C GLY A 84 -6.70 20.93 17.36
N LYS A 85 -5.73 20.33 16.67
CA LYS A 85 -4.81 21.07 15.82
C LYS A 85 -5.41 21.27 14.43
N ILE A 86 -5.78 22.49 14.13
CA ILE A 86 -6.21 22.93 12.81
C ILE A 86 -5.35 24.16 12.46
N PRO A 87 -4.55 24.11 11.40
CA PRO A 87 -4.37 23.00 10.44
C PRO A 87 -3.58 21.79 11.02
N PHE A 88 -3.75 20.63 10.38
CA PHE A 88 -3.00 19.39 10.69
C PHE A 88 -1.49 19.64 10.47
N ASP A 89 -0.70 19.46 11.52
CA ASP A 89 0.76 19.54 11.43
C ASP A 89 1.34 18.19 10.99
N ARG A 90 1.52 18.05 9.67
CA ARG A 90 2.06 16.84 9.05
C ARG A 90 3.44 16.47 9.59
N LYS A 91 4.32 17.46 9.75
CA LYS A 91 5.67 17.22 10.21
C LYS A 91 5.68 16.69 11.65
N ALA A 92 5.04 17.38 12.57
CA ALA A 92 4.98 16.97 13.96
C ALA A 92 4.36 15.57 14.13
N PHE A 93 3.34 15.24 13.33
CA PHE A 93 2.73 13.91 13.33
C PHE A 93 3.72 12.82 12.96
N PHE A 94 4.43 12.99 11.84
CA PHE A 94 5.37 11.97 11.37
C PHE A 94 6.66 11.94 12.19
N ASP A 95 7.08 13.04 12.80
CA ASP A 95 8.19 13.05 13.76
C ASP A 95 7.88 12.20 15.00
N GLU A 96 6.64 12.27 15.52
CA GLU A 96 6.19 11.43 16.64
C GLU A 96 6.13 9.95 16.25
N VAL A 97 5.57 9.62 15.08
CA VAL A 97 5.57 8.25 14.56
C VAL A 97 7.00 7.72 14.40
N ALA A 98 7.90 8.53 13.85
CA ALA A 98 9.29 8.17 13.65
C ALA A 98 10.02 7.85 14.97
N GLN A 99 9.75 8.58 16.05
CA GLN A 99 10.32 8.28 17.37
C GLN A 99 9.94 6.88 17.85
N HIS A 100 8.66 6.50 17.72
CA HIS A 100 8.20 5.15 18.05
C HIS A 100 8.89 4.10 17.18
N PHE A 101 8.98 4.35 15.87
CA PHE A 101 9.56 3.39 14.93
C PHE A 101 11.06 3.18 15.17
N ARG A 102 11.82 4.25 15.43
CA ARG A 102 13.25 4.15 15.80
C ARG A 102 13.43 3.32 17.08
N HIS A 103 12.65 3.61 18.10
CA HIS A 103 12.72 2.88 19.36
C HIS A 103 12.45 1.37 19.18
N MET A 104 11.56 1.02 18.27
CA MET A 104 11.23 -0.37 17.97
C MET A 104 12.12 -1.01 16.89
N GLY A 105 13.06 -0.26 16.31
CA GLY A 105 13.93 -0.72 15.23
C GLY A 105 13.20 -1.08 13.95
N ILE A 106 12.06 -0.43 13.68
CA ILE A 106 11.26 -0.66 12.45
C ILE A 106 12.04 -0.13 11.25
N ASN A 107 12.09 -0.91 10.17
CA ASN A 107 12.81 -0.58 8.95
C ASN A 107 12.03 -0.87 7.66
N PHE A 108 10.79 -1.38 7.77
CA PHE A 108 9.91 -1.57 6.63
C PHE A 108 8.46 -1.28 7.00
N LEU A 109 7.75 -0.56 6.12
CA LEU A 109 6.36 -0.17 6.34
C LEU A 109 5.41 -0.82 5.33
N ILE A 110 4.28 -1.27 5.84
CA ILE A 110 3.14 -1.75 5.06
C ILE A 110 1.98 -0.79 5.25
N TYR A 111 1.62 -0.06 4.20
CA TYR A 111 0.45 0.80 4.22
C TYR A 111 -0.78 0.00 3.81
N ALA A 112 -1.71 -0.17 4.73
CA ALA A 112 -2.92 -0.97 4.58
C ALA A 112 -4.18 -0.12 4.82
N GLY A 113 -4.40 0.88 3.96
CA GLY A 113 -5.49 1.85 4.09
C GLY A 113 -5.17 2.99 5.06
N PHE A 114 -3.94 3.47 5.06
CA PHE A 114 -3.51 4.66 5.79
C PHE A 114 -3.69 5.92 4.93
N LEU A 115 -4.35 6.95 5.47
CA LEU A 115 -4.84 8.09 4.69
C LEU A 115 -3.97 9.35 4.78
N LYS A 116 -2.88 9.33 5.54
CA LYS A 116 -1.97 10.47 5.65
C LYS A 116 -0.82 10.36 4.66
N VAL A 117 -0.50 11.48 4.02
CA VAL A 117 0.63 11.57 3.09
C VAL A 117 1.91 11.80 3.91
N ALA A 118 2.83 10.85 3.86
CA ALA A 118 4.08 10.94 4.58
C ALA A 118 5.06 11.93 3.89
N PRO A 119 5.84 12.70 4.66
CA PRO A 119 6.86 13.58 4.10
C PRO A 119 8.09 12.77 3.62
N LYS A 120 8.86 13.36 2.70
CA LYS A 120 10.00 12.71 2.06
C LYS A 120 11.02 12.17 3.07
N ASP A 121 11.37 12.95 4.09
CA ASP A 121 12.36 12.55 5.09
C ASP A 121 11.93 11.28 5.84
N PHE A 122 10.63 11.20 6.21
CA PHE A 122 10.07 10.01 6.84
C PHE A 122 10.13 8.80 5.90
N LEU A 123 9.76 8.96 4.62
CA LEU A 123 9.79 7.88 3.63
C LEU A 123 11.22 7.41 3.31
N THR A 124 12.18 8.33 3.37
CA THR A 124 13.60 7.99 3.21
C THR A 124 14.11 7.14 4.38
N GLU A 125 13.68 7.42 5.60
CA GLU A 125 14.09 6.65 6.79
C GLU A 125 13.32 5.32 6.88
N PHE A 126 12.01 5.35 6.63
CA PHE A 126 11.10 4.22 6.75
C PHE A 126 10.44 3.89 5.39
N PRO A 127 11.14 3.18 4.51
CA PRO A 127 10.59 2.81 3.22
C PRO A 127 9.41 1.85 3.37
N GLY A 128 8.48 1.91 2.43
CA GLY A 128 7.31 1.05 2.49
C GLY A 128 6.57 0.92 1.17
N ILE A 129 5.58 0.03 1.18
CA ILE A 129 4.68 -0.22 0.06
C ILE A 129 3.23 0.01 0.47
N ASN A 130 2.42 0.43 -0.49
CA ASN A 130 0.99 0.67 -0.30
C ASN A 130 0.17 -0.14 -1.29
N ILE A 131 -1.04 -0.54 -0.88
CA ILE A 131 -2.06 -1.03 -1.80
C ILE A 131 -3.08 0.07 -2.07
N HIS A 132 -3.34 0.32 -3.35
CA HIS A 132 -4.24 1.37 -3.82
C HIS A 132 -5.39 0.78 -4.65
N PRO A 133 -6.66 1.19 -4.44
CA PRO A 133 -7.83 0.59 -5.09
C PRO A 133 -8.05 1.11 -6.52
N ALA A 134 -6.99 1.15 -7.33
CA ALA A 134 -7.07 1.45 -8.76
C ALA A 134 -5.88 0.86 -9.52
N ASP A 135 -6.05 0.66 -10.84
CA ASP A 135 -4.94 0.38 -11.76
C ASP A 135 -4.13 1.65 -12.00
N LEU A 136 -3.00 1.77 -11.34
CA LEU A 136 -2.09 2.91 -11.44
C LEU A 136 -1.31 2.95 -12.76
N THR A 137 -1.42 1.94 -13.63
CA THR A 137 -0.84 1.99 -14.98
C THR A 137 -1.68 2.80 -15.96
N ILE A 138 -2.95 3.05 -15.65
CA ILE A 138 -3.80 3.96 -16.41
C ILE A 138 -3.31 5.39 -16.15
N ARG A 139 -2.85 6.06 -17.22
CA ARG A 139 -2.21 7.38 -17.12
C ARG A 139 -3.13 8.50 -17.60
N ASP A 140 -3.00 9.64 -17.00
CA ASP A 140 -3.61 10.89 -17.47
C ASP A 140 -2.75 11.56 -18.58
N LYS A 141 -3.20 12.70 -19.08
CA LYS A 141 -2.51 13.45 -20.16
C LYS A 141 -1.11 13.96 -19.75
N THR A 142 -0.82 13.99 -18.45
CA THR A 142 0.48 14.43 -17.91
C THR A 142 1.44 13.25 -17.68
N GLY A 143 1.01 12.01 -17.96
CA GLY A 143 1.77 10.80 -17.71
C GLY A 143 1.72 10.31 -16.26
N MET A 144 0.93 10.98 -15.40
CA MET A 144 0.73 10.55 -14.00
C MET A 144 -0.40 9.52 -13.92
N PRO A 145 -0.43 8.64 -12.88
CA PRO A 145 -1.55 7.74 -12.67
C PRO A 145 -2.87 8.52 -12.61
N LYS A 146 -3.86 8.10 -13.42
CA LYS A 146 -5.14 8.80 -13.59
C LYS A 146 -6.00 8.76 -12.33
N TYR A 147 -6.04 7.60 -11.66
CA TYR A 147 -6.90 7.33 -10.51
C TYR A 147 -6.10 7.31 -9.20
N ARG A 148 -5.78 8.49 -8.67
CA ARG A 148 -5.00 8.70 -7.45
C ARG A 148 -5.88 9.18 -6.30
N GLY A 149 -5.40 8.99 -5.08
CA GLY A 149 -6.02 9.50 -3.86
C GLY A 149 -7.27 8.74 -3.43
N ILE A 150 -7.89 9.25 -2.39
CA ILE A 150 -9.00 8.57 -1.68
C ILE A 150 -10.27 8.36 -2.55
N ALA A 151 -10.46 9.16 -3.58
CA ALA A 151 -11.61 9.09 -4.48
C ALA A 151 -11.35 8.28 -5.77
N ALA A 152 -10.23 7.58 -5.87
CA ALA A 152 -9.80 6.88 -7.09
C ALA A 152 -10.87 5.96 -7.67
N LEU A 153 -11.49 5.13 -6.83
CA LEU A 153 -12.55 4.20 -7.24
C LEU A 153 -13.79 4.94 -7.76
N SER A 154 -14.20 6.02 -7.10
CA SER A 154 -15.31 6.87 -7.55
C SER A 154 -14.99 7.54 -8.89
N TYR A 155 -13.76 7.99 -9.09
CA TYR A 155 -13.34 8.59 -10.36
C TYR A 155 -13.32 7.57 -11.49
N ALA A 156 -12.89 6.33 -11.24
CA ALA A 156 -12.91 5.26 -12.23
C ALA A 156 -14.35 4.94 -12.66
N LEU A 157 -15.28 4.82 -11.71
CA LEU A 157 -16.71 4.63 -12.00
C LEU A 157 -17.29 5.77 -12.84
N ASN A 158 -17.05 7.01 -12.42
CA ASN A 158 -17.57 8.20 -13.13
C ASN A 158 -16.96 8.37 -14.52
N ALA A 159 -15.78 7.82 -14.76
CA ALA A 159 -15.14 7.80 -16.08
C ALA A 159 -15.68 6.71 -17.00
N GLY A 160 -16.56 5.83 -16.50
CA GLY A 160 -17.15 4.74 -17.28
C GLY A 160 -16.21 3.58 -17.52
N GLU A 161 -15.23 3.36 -16.62
CA GLU A 161 -14.36 2.19 -16.71
C GLU A 161 -15.20 0.91 -16.57
N GLN A 162 -14.87 -0.11 -17.35
CA GLN A 162 -15.60 -1.37 -17.36
C GLN A 162 -15.08 -2.36 -16.32
N TYR A 163 -13.92 -2.09 -15.75
CA TYR A 163 -13.29 -2.88 -14.69
C TYR A 163 -12.47 -1.98 -13.78
N VAL A 164 -12.21 -2.47 -12.60
CA VAL A 164 -11.25 -1.89 -11.65
C VAL A 164 -10.23 -2.94 -11.24
N ALA A 165 -9.10 -2.49 -10.74
CA ALA A 165 -8.06 -3.33 -10.18
C ALA A 165 -7.41 -2.62 -9.00
N SER A 166 -6.56 -3.31 -8.24
CA SER A 166 -5.74 -2.70 -7.20
C SER A 166 -4.27 -2.80 -7.57
N SER A 167 -3.50 -1.80 -7.19
CA SER A 167 -2.05 -1.75 -7.42
C SER A 167 -1.29 -1.72 -6.12
N ILE A 168 -0.20 -2.49 -6.03
CA ILE A 168 0.82 -2.33 -4.99
C ILE A 168 1.95 -1.49 -5.57
N HIS A 169 2.34 -0.44 -4.85
CA HIS A 169 3.38 0.48 -5.28
C HIS A 169 4.29 0.89 -4.11
N VAL A 170 5.49 1.33 -4.42
CA VAL A 170 6.39 1.99 -3.47
C VAL A 170 5.76 3.30 -3.03
N VAL A 171 5.81 3.60 -1.72
CA VAL A 171 5.29 4.87 -1.20
C VAL A 171 6.33 5.96 -1.39
N GLU A 172 5.94 7.00 -2.11
CA GLU A 172 6.73 8.20 -2.37
C GLU A 172 5.95 9.46 -1.98
N GLU A 173 6.59 10.62 -2.00
CA GLU A 173 5.94 11.89 -1.64
C GLU A 173 4.79 12.25 -2.59
N ALA A 174 4.91 11.88 -3.86
CA ALA A 174 3.83 12.01 -4.81
C ALA A 174 2.74 10.98 -4.51
N VAL A 175 1.53 11.44 -4.21
CA VAL A 175 0.39 10.56 -3.89
C VAL A 175 0.18 9.54 -5.02
N ASP A 176 0.28 8.25 -4.67
CA ASP A 176 0.13 7.09 -5.57
C ASP A 176 1.00 7.18 -6.84
N GLY A 177 2.12 7.91 -6.76
CA GLY A 177 3.01 8.17 -7.89
C GLY A 177 4.25 7.27 -7.96
N GLY A 178 4.50 6.46 -6.93
CA GLY A 178 5.70 5.63 -6.83
C GLY A 178 5.72 4.43 -7.77
N LEU A 179 6.86 3.73 -7.82
CA LEU A 179 7.05 2.55 -8.66
C LEU A 179 6.00 1.48 -8.39
N ILE A 180 5.27 1.07 -9.43
CA ILE A 180 4.24 0.04 -9.33
C ILE A 180 4.92 -1.32 -9.30
N ILE A 181 4.70 -2.08 -8.22
CA ILE A 181 5.27 -3.42 -8.02
C ILE A 181 4.37 -4.49 -8.65
N ALA A 182 3.07 -4.41 -8.38
CA ALA A 182 2.12 -5.41 -8.86
C ALA A 182 0.73 -4.81 -9.08
N ILE A 183 -0.04 -5.46 -9.98
CA ILE A 183 -1.43 -5.14 -10.25
C ILE A 183 -2.25 -6.41 -10.11
N SER A 184 -3.39 -6.31 -9.44
CA SER A 184 -4.33 -7.42 -9.30
C SER A 184 -4.95 -7.83 -10.64
N LYS A 185 -5.68 -8.95 -10.64
CA LYS A 185 -6.63 -9.22 -11.70
C LYS A 185 -7.69 -8.12 -11.78
N HIS A 186 -8.31 -7.98 -12.94
CA HIS A 186 -9.42 -7.06 -13.16
C HIS A 186 -10.70 -7.59 -12.46
N LEU A 187 -11.39 -6.69 -11.77
CA LEU A 187 -12.73 -6.89 -11.26
C LEU A 187 -13.71 -6.18 -12.20
N PRO A 188 -14.56 -6.91 -12.96
CA PRO A 188 -15.53 -6.29 -13.84
C PRO A 188 -16.56 -5.46 -13.07
N ILE A 189 -16.93 -4.31 -13.63
CA ILE A 189 -18.02 -3.47 -13.15
C ILE A 189 -19.25 -3.81 -13.96
N PRO A 190 -20.36 -4.30 -13.36
CA PRO A 190 -21.58 -4.61 -14.08
C PRO A 190 -22.21 -3.38 -14.70
N VAL A 191 -22.40 -3.42 -16.03
CA VAL A 191 -22.84 -2.27 -16.84
C VAL A 191 -24.30 -1.87 -16.59
N HIS A 192 -25.12 -2.72 -15.93
CA HIS A 192 -26.56 -2.54 -15.78
C HIS A 192 -27.05 -2.43 -14.34
N GLN A 193 -26.17 -2.34 -13.36
CA GLN A 193 -26.54 -2.17 -11.96
C GLN A 193 -26.02 -0.84 -11.43
N THR A 194 -26.87 -0.15 -10.66
CA THR A 194 -26.41 0.92 -9.76
C THR A 194 -25.53 0.26 -8.70
N TYR A 195 -24.22 0.34 -8.89
CA TYR A 195 -23.26 -0.18 -7.91
C TYR A 195 -23.20 0.75 -6.70
N ASP A 196 -23.41 0.21 -5.51
CA ASP A 196 -23.01 0.91 -4.30
C ASP A 196 -21.46 0.94 -4.25
N LEU A 197 -20.91 2.14 -4.18
CA LEU A 197 -19.46 2.34 -4.09
C LEU A 197 -18.81 1.55 -2.93
N ARG A 198 -19.55 1.33 -1.85
CA ARG A 198 -19.09 0.53 -0.71
C ARG A 198 -19.00 -0.95 -1.07
N GLU A 199 -20.02 -1.47 -1.73
CA GLU A 199 -20.03 -2.88 -2.17
C GLU A 199 -18.89 -3.14 -3.14
N LEU A 200 -18.70 -2.26 -4.13
CA LEU A 200 -17.58 -2.37 -5.07
C LEU A 200 -16.23 -2.32 -4.35
N HIS A 201 -16.09 -1.45 -3.36
CA HIS A 201 -14.86 -1.36 -2.59
C HIS A 201 -14.59 -2.64 -1.77
N GLU A 202 -15.61 -3.22 -1.14
CA GLU A 202 -15.47 -4.47 -0.40
C GLU A 202 -15.18 -5.65 -1.34
N ASP A 203 -15.81 -5.69 -2.51
CA ASP A 203 -15.54 -6.71 -3.54
C ASP A 203 -14.09 -6.57 -4.07
N LEU A 204 -13.63 -5.35 -4.32
CA LEU A 204 -12.26 -5.08 -4.75
C LEU A 204 -11.25 -5.54 -3.69
N LYS A 205 -11.48 -5.24 -2.41
CA LYS A 205 -10.64 -5.74 -1.33
C LYS A 205 -10.58 -7.26 -1.34
N ARG A 206 -11.73 -7.92 -1.30
CA ARG A 206 -11.83 -9.38 -1.20
C ARG A 206 -11.22 -10.08 -2.41
N THR A 207 -11.48 -9.54 -3.61
CA THR A 207 -11.14 -10.21 -4.88
C THR A 207 -9.75 -9.85 -5.39
N CYS A 208 -9.28 -8.64 -5.10
CA CYS A 208 -8.05 -8.08 -5.63
C CYS A 208 -6.98 -7.86 -4.56
N GLU A 209 -7.31 -7.13 -3.48
CA GLU A 209 -6.30 -6.72 -2.51
C GLU A 209 -5.85 -7.86 -1.59
N HIS A 210 -6.79 -8.62 -1.03
CA HIS A 210 -6.50 -9.71 -0.11
C HIS A 210 -5.65 -10.84 -0.72
N PRO A 211 -5.85 -11.24 -2.00
CA PRO A 211 -4.93 -12.18 -2.64
C PRO A 211 -3.58 -11.56 -2.98
N LEU A 212 -3.57 -10.32 -3.50
CA LEU A 212 -2.37 -9.69 -4.06
C LEU A 212 -1.33 -9.33 -2.99
N TYR A 213 -1.74 -8.73 -1.87
CA TYR A 213 -0.80 -8.22 -0.88
C TYR A 213 0.09 -9.32 -0.27
N PRO A 214 -0.47 -10.43 0.26
CA PRO A 214 0.35 -11.51 0.80
C PRO A 214 1.25 -12.17 -0.25
N GLN A 215 0.81 -12.26 -1.52
CA GLN A 215 1.66 -12.79 -2.60
C GLN A 215 2.88 -11.90 -2.83
N VAL A 216 2.69 -10.61 -2.95
CA VAL A 216 3.80 -9.66 -3.15
C VAL A 216 4.77 -9.69 -1.97
N LEU A 217 4.28 -9.74 -0.73
CA LEU A 217 5.13 -9.86 0.45
C LEU A 217 5.94 -11.16 0.44
N ALA A 218 5.32 -12.28 0.03
CA ALA A 218 6.00 -13.56 -0.08
C ALA A 218 7.09 -13.56 -1.15
N LEU A 219 6.84 -12.93 -2.31
CA LEU A 219 7.83 -12.77 -3.37
C LEU A 219 9.00 -11.87 -2.95
N LEU A 220 8.70 -10.75 -2.27
CA LEU A 220 9.73 -9.86 -1.71
C LEU A 220 10.58 -10.58 -0.67
N SER A 221 9.97 -11.36 0.22
CA SER A 221 10.68 -12.10 1.28
C SER A 221 11.67 -13.13 0.74
N ARG A 222 11.50 -13.57 -0.51
CA ARG A 222 12.34 -14.57 -1.20
C ARG A 222 13.27 -13.98 -2.23
N GLY A 223 13.25 -12.64 -2.41
CA GLY A 223 14.03 -11.97 -3.46
C GLY A 223 13.58 -12.32 -4.89
N GLN A 224 12.31 -12.70 -5.06
CA GLN A 224 11.76 -13.16 -6.36
C GLN A 224 11.16 -12.01 -7.19
N ILE A 225 11.26 -10.77 -6.73
CA ILE A 225 10.86 -9.60 -7.48
C ILE A 225 12.11 -8.85 -7.92
N ALA A 226 12.33 -8.80 -9.23
CA ALA A 226 13.33 -7.97 -9.85
C ALA A 226 12.66 -6.79 -10.59
N ARG A 227 13.37 -5.68 -10.69
CA ARG A 227 12.84 -4.44 -11.23
C ARG A 227 12.47 -4.53 -12.70
N ASP A 228 13.22 -5.26 -13.49
CA ASP A 228 13.03 -5.43 -14.92
C ASP A 228 11.77 -6.20 -15.31
N ILE A 229 11.14 -6.86 -14.33
CA ILE A 229 9.87 -7.58 -14.52
C ILE A 229 8.65 -6.84 -13.99
N LEU A 230 8.81 -5.63 -13.46
CA LEU A 230 7.70 -4.84 -12.91
C LEU A 230 6.92 -4.07 -13.99
N PRO A 231 5.61 -3.84 -13.78
CA PRO A 231 4.79 -4.41 -12.70
C PRO A 231 4.40 -5.86 -12.97
N LEU A 232 4.31 -6.64 -11.90
CA LEU A 232 3.73 -7.98 -11.93
C LEU A 232 2.22 -7.86 -12.16
N ARG A 233 1.68 -8.60 -13.15
CA ARG A 233 0.24 -8.62 -13.44
C ARG A 233 -0.34 -9.97 -13.11
N ALA A 234 -1.26 -10.01 -12.14
CA ALA A 234 -1.90 -11.25 -11.68
C ALA A 234 -2.72 -11.97 -12.76
N GLU A 235 -3.13 -11.25 -13.82
CA GLU A 235 -3.86 -11.83 -14.95
C GLU A 235 -3.00 -12.66 -15.89
N TYR A 236 -1.71 -12.30 -15.98
CA TYR A 236 -0.78 -12.87 -16.95
C TYR A 236 0.25 -13.80 -16.33
N ARG A 237 0.31 -13.82 -14.99
CA ARG A 237 1.22 -14.67 -14.25
C ARG A 237 0.46 -15.31 -13.12
N ASN A 238 0.56 -16.62 -13.01
CA ASN A 238 0.20 -17.29 -11.78
C ASN A 238 1.28 -16.94 -10.75
N LEU A 239 1.05 -15.89 -9.97
CA LEU A 239 2.01 -15.47 -8.95
C LEU A 239 2.28 -16.58 -7.93
N ASP A 240 1.35 -17.54 -7.78
CA ASP A 240 1.52 -18.70 -6.90
C ASP A 240 2.52 -19.73 -7.47
N GLU A 241 2.76 -19.74 -8.78
CA GLU A 241 3.81 -20.59 -9.40
C GLU A 241 5.22 -20.06 -9.15
N LEU A 242 5.35 -18.81 -8.73
CA LEU A 242 6.61 -18.20 -8.35
C LEU A 242 6.95 -18.43 -6.86
N ILE A 243 6.03 -19.02 -6.09
CA ILE A 243 6.16 -19.33 -4.68
C ILE A 243 6.33 -20.82 -4.49
#